data_bbb95bb7b0f1fe2e01025648641124c1
#
_entry.id   bbb95bb7b0f1fe2e01025648641124c1
#
_cell.length_a   1.000
_cell.length_b   1.000
_cell.length_c   1.000
_cell.angle_alpha   90.00
_cell.angle_beta   90.00
_cell.angle_gamma   90.00
#
_symmetry.space_group_name_H-M   'P 1'
#
loop_
_entity.id
_entity.type
_entity.pdbx_description
1 polymer ?
#
loop_
_entity_poly.entity_id
_entity_poly.type
_entity_poly.pdbx_seq_one_letter_code
_entity_poly.pdbx_strand_id
1 'polypeptide(L)'
;MLPALRGLILPALLLLIASSVRAAGVPAECQQLIVAIAPDWNSMHGILQRFERSHDGLWRAVSEPVPVLFGKNGLAWGRGLAGQDEAGRHKTERDGRAPAGIFRIGKIYTYDPALPPGANFPFHQVTKADAWIDDPSRPDYNRFVTIDDPKHPPPWFRKQKMRHNDFAYRWLVEIRHNSDPPVPNEGSAIFFHIRRGVQRPTSGCTTMAEGELVRMIKWLRADRVPCYVLLPVAVYREKAAVWHLPAPELIKPAGKS
;
A
#
# COMPACT_ATOMS: atom_id res chain seq x y z
N MET A 1 -53.78 55.66 -15.55
CA MET A 1 -53.72 54.51 -14.61
C MET A 1 -52.71 53.53 -15.20
N LEU A 2 -51.45 53.51 -14.72
CA LEU A 2 -50.45 52.51 -15.08
C LEU A 2 -50.49 51.40 -14.04
N PRO A 3 -50.36 50.09 -14.43
CA PRO A 3 -50.27 48.99 -13.49
C PRO A 3 -48.83 48.82 -12.97
N ALA A 4 -48.69 48.61 -11.68
CA ALA A 4 -47.43 48.38 -10.99
C ALA A 4 -46.88 46.95 -11.29
N LEU A 5 -45.66 46.85 -11.82
CA LEU A 5 -44.92 45.60 -11.95
C LEU A 5 -44.42 45.14 -10.56
N ARG A 6 -44.96 44.03 -10.05
CA ARG A 6 -44.45 43.35 -8.86
C ARG A 6 -43.27 42.46 -9.28
N GLY A 7 -42.05 42.89 -8.94
CA GLY A 7 -40.86 42.08 -9.11
C GLY A 7 -40.88 40.87 -8.16
N LEU A 8 -40.82 39.67 -8.71
CA LEU A 8 -40.59 38.41 -7.97
C LEU A 8 -39.09 38.32 -7.63
N ILE A 9 -38.77 38.45 -6.35
CA ILE A 9 -37.40 38.17 -5.86
C ILE A 9 -37.34 36.67 -5.58
N LEU A 10 -36.64 35.89 -6.44
CA LEU A 10 -36.27 34.49 -6.17
C LEU A 10 -35.13 34.51 -5.16
N PRO A 11 -35.22 33.74 -4.05
CA PRO A 11 -34.09 33.56 -3.16
C PRO A 11 -33.08 32.62 -3.84
N ALA A 12 -31.86 33.09 -4.05
CA ALA A 12 -30.73 32.25 -4.48
C ALA A 12 -30.34 31.30 -3.33
N LEU A 13 -30.67 30.03 -3.49
CA LEU A 13 -30.24 28.97 -2.58
C LEU A 13 -28.73 28.71 -2.78
N LEU A 14 -27.89 29.25 -1.89
CA LEU A 14 -26.45 28.96 -1.85
C LEU A 14 -26.28 27.51 -1.35
N LEU A 15 -26.03 26.57 -2.24
CA LEU A 15 -25.59 25.23 -1.89
C LEU A 15 -24.14 25.32 -1.37
N LEU A 16 -23.97 25.29 -0.05
CA LEU A 16 -22.68 25.05 0.59
C LEU A 16 -22.26 23.59 0.32
N ILE A 17 -21.41 23.39 -0.69
CA ILE A 17 -20.71 22.12 -0.90
C ILE A 17 -19.68 22.03 0.24
N ALA A 18 -20.03 21.34 1.31
CA ALA A 18 -19.09 20.96 2.35
C ALA A 18 -18.11 19.94 1.74
N SER A 19 -16.98 20.42 1.25
CA SER A 19 -15.83 19.56 0.95
C SER A 19 -15.41 18.89 2.26
N SER A 20 -15.78 17.63 2.45
CA SER A 20 -15.26 16.84 3.56
C SER A 20 -13.75 16.70 3.39
N VAL A 21 -12.99 17.53 4.10
CA VAL A 21 -11.54 17.33 4.27
C VAL A 21 -11.40 15.97 4.94
N ARG A 22 -11.00 14.98 4.14
CA ARG A 22 -10.73 13.64 4.64
C ARG A 22 -9.52 13.76 5.57
N ALA A 23 -9.74 13.56 6.87
CA ALA A 23 -8.64 13.62 7.83
C ALA A 23 -7.54 12.64 7.39
N ALA A 24 -6.32 13.17 7.19
CA ALA A 24 -5.17 12.35 6.87
C ALA A 24 -4.90 11.42 8.06
N GLY A 25 -4.78 10.11 7.82
CA GLY A 25 -4.48 9.16 8.88
C GLY A 25 -5.07 7.77 8.62
N VAL A 26 -4.88 6.89 9.60
CA VAL A 26 -5.46 5.54 9.55
C VAL A 26 -6.96 5.63 9.75
N PRO A 27 -7.77 5.13 8.80
CA PRO A 27 -9.23 5.18 8.89
C PRO A 27 -9.75 4.47 10.14
N ALA A 28 -10.88 4.95 10.68
CA ALA A 28 -11.49 4.38 11.89
C ALA A 28 -11.91 2.92 11.70
N GLU A 29 -12.31 2.54 10.49
CA GLU A 29 -12.67 1.16 10.13
C GLU A 29 -11.47 0.21 10.02
N CYS A 30 -10.23 0.72 9.95
CA CYS A 30 -9.03 -0.11 9.93
C CYS A 30 -8.82 -0.74 11.32
N GLN A 31 -8.86 -2.08 11.38
CA GLN A 31 -8.68 -2.85 12.60
C GLN A 31 -7.41 -3.71 12.60
N GLN A 32 -6.76 -3.83 11.44
CA GLN A 32 -5.45 -4.48 11.30
C GLN A 32 -4.46 -3.50 10.66
N LEU A 33 -3.34 -3.26 11.35
CA LEU A 33 -2.34 -2.32 10.87
C LEU A 33 -0.97 -2.99 10.79
N ILE A 34 -0.36 -2.91 9.62
CA ILE A 34 1.03 -3.29 9.38
C ILE A 34 1.86 -2.03 9.46
N VAL A 35 2.79 -1.94 10.39
CA VAL A 35 3.67 -0.78 10.56
C VAL A 35 5.09 -1.17 10.21
N ALA A 36 5.67 -0.49 9.24
CA ALA A 36 7.08 -0.61 8.89
C ALA A 36 7.81 0.71 9.18
N ILE A 37 8.95 0.61 9.82
CA ILE A 37 9.79 1.75 10.22
C ILE A 37 11.16 1.60 9.59
N ALA A 38 11.58 2.63 8.85
CA ALA A 38 12.95 2.78 8.38
C ALA A 38 13.73 3.72 9.31
N PRO A 39 15.05 3.55 9.50
CA PRO A 39 15.87 4.51 10.23
C PRO A 39 15.76 5.94 9.67
N ASP A 40 15.81 6.08 8.35
CA ASP A 40 15.73 7.35 7.63
C ASP A 40 15.20 7.16 6.19
N TRP A 41 15.13 8.26 5.41
CA TRP A 41 14.63 8.28 4.04
C TRP A 41 15.47 7.50 3.03
N ASN A 42 16.76 7.27 3.30
CA ASN A 42 17.68 6.60 2.38
C ASN A 42 17.94 5.14 2.78
N SER A 43 17.38 4.71 3.90
CA SER A 43 17.57 3.36 4.41
C SER A 43 16.79 2.33 3.58
N MET A 44 17.48 1.29 3.12
CA MET A 44 16.86 0.13 2.48
C MET A 44 16.47 -0.96 3.49
N HIS A 45 16.78 -0.79 4.76
CA HIS A 45 16.49 -1.72 5.86
C HIS A 45 15.48 -1.10 6.83
N GLY A 46 14.70 -1.94 7.47
CA GLY A 46 13.82 -1.54 8.55
C GLY A 46 13.23 -2.73 9.30
N ILE A 47 12.27 -2.41 10.14
CA ILE A 47 11.49 -3.38 10.90
C ILE A 47 10.02 -3.26 10.51
N LEU A 48 9.29 -4.36 10.61
CA LEU A 48 7.85 -4.41 10.42
C LEU A 48 7.20 -5.10 11.61
N GLN A 49 6.12 -4.53 12.13
CA GLN A 49 5.34 -5.08 13.24
C GLN A 49 3.86 -5.00 12.92
N ARG A 50 3.06 -5.97 13.41
CA ARG A 50 1.61 -6.03 13.19
C ARG A 50 0.86 -5.61 14.44
N PHE A 51 -0.24 -4.89 14.23
CA PHE A 51 -1.11 -4.37 15.29
C PHE A 51 -2.57 -4.69 14.98
N GLU A 52 -3.35 -4.85 16.03
CA GLU A 52 -4.80 -4.91 15.96
C GLU A 52 -5.41 -3.81 16.81
N ARG A 53 -6.54 -3.27 16.35
CA ARG A 53 -7.31 -2.31 17.12
C ARG A 53 -8.24 -3.07 18.07
N SER A 54 -8.10 -2.82 19.36
CA SER A 54 -8.97 -3.38 20.39
C SER A 54 -10.32 -2.67 20.47
N HIS A 55 -11.26 -3.22 21.24
CA HIS A 55 -12.61 -2.65 21.39
C HIS A 55 -12.63 -1.22 21.97
N ASP A 56 -11.61 -0.87 22.76
CA ASP A 56 -11.39 0.49 23.29
C ASP A 56 -10.76 1.46 22.27
N GLY A 57 -10.56 1.01 21.02
CA GLY A 57 -9.99 1.80 19.93
C GLY A 57 -8.47 1.91 19.94
N LEU A 58 -7.79 1.31 20.94
CA LEU A 58 -6.34 1.38 21.06
C LEU A 58 -5.64 0.30 20.21
N TRP A 59 -4.44 0.62 19.71
CA TRP A 59 -3.59 -0.32 19.01
C TRP A 59 -2.84 -1.24 19.97
N ARG A 60 -2.86 -2.54 19.70
CA ARG A 60 -2.09 -3.56 20.44
C ARG A 60 -1.19 -4.31 19.48
N ALA A 61 0.08 -4.45 19.81
CA ALA A 61 1.02 -5.26 19.06
C ALA A 61 0.64 -6.74 19.14
N VAL A 62 0.53 -7.40 17.95
CA VAL A 62 0.18 -8.82 17.84
C VAL A 62 1.28 -9.65 17.21
N SER A 63 2.44 -9.05 16.97
CA SER A 63 3.65 -9.75 16.54
C SER A 63 4.89 -9.13 17.15
N GLU A 64 5.97 -9.90 17.19
CA GLU A 64 7.30 -9.32 17.33
C GLU A 64 7.68 -8.59 16.04
N PRO A 65 8.59 -7.59 16.09
CA PRO A 65 9.11 -6.92 14.91
C PRO A 65 9.97 -7.87 14.08
N VAL A 66 9.82 -7.79 12.76
CA VAL A 66 10.59 -8.61 11.82
C VAL A 66 11.43 -7.73 10.89
N PRO A 67 12.65 -8.14 10.51
CA PRO A 67 13.48 -7.40 9.57
C PRO A 67 12.87 -7.39 8.18
N VAL A 68 12.82 -6.20 7.55
CA VAL A 68 12.33 -6.01 6.19
C VAL A 68 13.34 -5.23 5.35
N LEU A 69 13.23 -5.37 4.02
CA LEU A 69 13.96 -4.55 3.06
C LEU A 69 12.99 -3.75 2.21
N PHE A 70 13.43 -2.56 1.84
CA PHE A 70 12.70 -1.59 1.03
C PHE A 70 13.37 -1.39 -0.34
N GLY A 71 13.04 -0.30 -1.01
CA GLY A 71 13.69 0.13 -2.23
C GLY A 71 15.20 0.38 -2.04
N LYS A 72 15.99 0.06 -3.05
CA LYS A 72 17.46 0.21 -3.05
C LYS A 72 17.94 1.65 -2.78
N ASN A 73 17.09 2.63 -3.06
CA ASN A 73 17.33 4.05 -2.83
C ASN A 73 16.57 4.59 -1.61
N GLY A 74 16.05 3.70 -0.73
CA GLY A 74 15.27 4.08 0.46
C GLY A 74 13.80 4.35 0.14
N LEU A 75 13.24 5.43 0.70
CA LEU A 75 11.84 5.78 0.67
C LEU A 75 11.59 7.10 -0.07
N ALA A 76 10.35 7.32 -0.52
CA ALA A 76 9.82 8.59 -0.99
C ALA A 76 8.32 8.63 -0.67
N TRP A 77 7.73 9.82 -0.51
CA TRP A 77 6.30 9.96 -0.26
C TRP A 77 5.47 9.30 -1.36
N GLY A 78 4.53 8.46 -0.96
CA GLY A 78 3.65 7.73 -1.86
C GLY A 78 2.25 8.33 -1.93
N ARG A 79 1.46 7.86 -2.89
CA ARG A 79 0.04 8.20 -3.05
C ARG A 79 -0.81 7.09 -2.45
N GLY A 80 -1.55 7.40 -1.38
CA GLY A 80 -2.37 6.43 -0.65
C GLY A 80 -3.48 7.12 0.14
N LEU A 81 -3.72 6.65 1.36
CA LEU A 81 -4.64 7.30 2.31
C LEU A 81 -4.01 8.54 2.93
N ALA A 82 -2.68 8.57 3.07
CA ALA A 82 -1.88 9.72 3.48
C ALA A 82 -0.47 9.59 2.91
N GLY A 83 0.21 10.73 2.69
CA GLY A 83 1.57 10.81 2.16
C GLY A 83 1.73 11.71 0.93
N GLN A 84 0.75 11.72 0.03
CA GLN A 84 0.83 12.47 -1.23
C GLN A 84 0.86 13.99 -1.07
N ASP A 85 0.39 14.53 0.05
CA ASP A 85 0.32 15.97 0.31
C ASP A 85 1.45 16.46 1.23
N GLU A 86 2.36 15.56 1.60
CA GLU A 86 3.49 15.87 2.48
C GLU A 86 4.63 16.54 1.71
N ALA A 87 5.36 17.42 2.37
CA ALA A 87 6.52 18.09 1.77
C ALA A 87 7.71 17.12 1.60
N GLY A 88 8.47 17.26 0.52
CA GLY A 88 9.67 16.47 0.28
C GLY A 88 9.67 15.72 -1.04
N ARG A 89 10.45 14.63 -1.10
CA ARG A 89 10.57 13.80 -2.30
C ARG A 89 9.37 12.88 -2.44
N HIS A 90 8.70 12.94 -3.56
CA HIS A 90 7.62 12.03 -3.93
C HIS A 90 8.12 10.87 -4.78
N LYS A 91 7.40 9.75 -4.67
CA LYS A 91 7.64 8.54 -5.44
C LYS A 91 7.42 8.81 -6.93
N THR A 92 8.37 8.35 -7.75
CA THR A 92 8.25 8.35 -9.20
C THR A 92 8.49 6.94 -9.75
N GLU A 93 8.04 6.71 -10.98
CA GLU A 93 8.26 5.41 -11.62
C GLU A 93 9.76 5.13 -11.75
N ARG A 94 10.17 3.89 -11.40
CA ARG A 94 11.56 3.39 -11.47
C ARG A 94 12.60 4.15 -10.61
N ASP A 95 12.19 4.95 -9.63
CA ASP A 95 13.11 5.66 -8.73
C ASP A 95 13.88 4.74 -7.75
N GLY A 96 13.48 3.48 -7.65
CA GLY A 96 14.07 2.52 -6.71
C GLY A 96 13.75 2.78 -5.25
N ARG A 97 12.68 3.54 -4.95
CA ARG A 97 12.25 3.90 -3.60
C ARG A 97 10.94 3.21 -3.23
N ALA A 98 10.79 2.81 -1.98
CA ALA A 98 9.52 2.32 -1.46
C ALA A 98 8.61 3.51 -1.10
N PRO A 99 7.29 3.42 -1.38
CA PRO A 99 6.37 4.51 -1.04
C PRO A 99 6.18 4.60 0.48
N ALA A 100 6.43 5.79 1.03
CA ALA A 100 6.12 6.15 2.42
C ALA A 100 4.70 6.74 2.50
N GLY A 101 4.01 6.47 3.61
CA GLY A 101 2.62 6.91 3.82
C GLY A 101 1.74 5.84 4.42
N ILE A 102 0.43 5.96 4.20
CA ILE A 102 -0.59 5.00 4.62
C ILE A 102 -1.30 4.45 3.38
N PHE A 103 -1.42 3.13 3.31
CA PHE A 103 -1.98 2.42 2.15
C PHE A 103 -2.97 1.35 2.61
N ARG A 104 -4.01 1.09 1.82
CA ARG A 104 -4.84 -0.11 1.99
C ARG A 104 -4.08 -1.33 1.48
N ILE A 105 -4.44 -2.50 2.01
CA ILE A 105 -4.01 -3.78 1.46
C ILE A 105 -5.03 -4.22 0.42
N GLY A 106 -4.52 -4.60 -0.76
CA GLY A 106 -5.32 -5.15 -1.86
C GLY A 106 -5.39 -6.67 -1.83
N LYS A 107 -5.43 -7.30 -3.00
CA LYS A 107 -5.48 -8.76 -3.13
C LYS A 107 -4.11 -9.42 -2.89
N ILE A 108 -4.16 -10.71 -2.61
CA ILE A 108 -2.99 -11.58 -2.67
C ILE A 108 -2.92 -12.21 -4.06
N TYR A 109 -1.75 -12.17 -4.68
CA TYR A 109 -1.46 -12.86 -5.94
C TYR A 109 -0.45 -13.96 -5.65
N THR A 110 -0.71 -15.17 -6.14
CA THR A 110 0.13 -16.32 -5.82
C THR A 110 0.26 -17.29 -6.99
N TYR A 111 1.36 -18.02 -7.05
CA TYR A 111 1.51 -19.14 -8.00
C TYR A 111 0.77 -20.39 -7.55
N ASP A 112 0.43 -20.48 -6.29
CA ASP A 112 -0.22 -21.64 -5.70
C ASP A 112 -1.74 -21.62 -5.96
N PRO A 113 -2.40 -22.79 -6.06
CA PRO A 113 -3.85 -22.87 -6.31
C PRO A 113 -4.69 -22.44 -5.11
N ALA A 114 -4.07 -22.29 -3.92
CA ALA A 114 -4.74 -21.88 -2.68
C ALA A 114 -3.79 -21.08 -1.81
N LEU A 115 -4.37 -20.32 -0.88
CA LEU A 115 -3.61 -19.67 0.18
C LEU A 115 -3.06 -20.69 1.19
N PRO A 116 -2.04 -20.32 1.99
CA PRO A 116 -1.56 -21.17 3.07
C PRO A 116 -2.69 -21.57 4.04
N PRO A 117 -2.69 -22.81 4.55
CA PRO A 117 -3.73 -23.28 5.49
C PRO A 117 -3.97 -22.30 6.64
N GLY A 118 -5.25 -21.97 6.89
CA GLY A 118 -5.68 -21.00 7.90
C GLY A 118 -5.70 -19.53 7.41
N ALA A 119 -5.27 -19.24 6.19
CA ALA A 119 -5.44 -17.92 5.59
C ALA A 119 -6.85 -17.76 4.99
N ASN A 120 -7.44 -16.57 5.16
CA ASN A 120 -8.74 -16.20 4.57
C ASN A 120 -8.69 -14.74 4.14
N PHE A 121 -8.26 -14.51 2.90
CA PHE A 121 -8.15 -13.17 2.31
C PHE A 121 -8.43 -13.25 0.80
N PRO A 122 -8.92 -12.21 0.15
CA PRO A 122 -9.10 -12.19 -1.30
C PRO A 122 -7.78 -12.49 -2.02
N PHE A 123 -7.79 -13.45 -2.92
CA PHE A 123 -6.59 -13.81 -3.69
C PHE A 123 -6.90 -14.14 -5.15
N HIS A 124 -5.85 -14.15 -5.96
CA HIS A 124 -5.87 -14.58 -7.34
C HIS A 124 -4.69 -15.52 -7.60
N GLN A 125 -4.97 -16.68 -8.22
CA GLN A 125 -3.91 -17.55 -8.68
C GLN A 125 -3.34 -17.01 -9.99
N VAL A 126 -2.07 -16.61 -9.97
CA VAL A 126 -1.40 -16.03 -11.13
C VAL A 126 -1.19 -17.08 -12.22
N THR A 127 -1.69 -16.79 -13.40
CA THR A 127 -1.60 -17.61 -14.61
C THR A 127 -0.55 -17.11 -15.59
N LYS A 128 -0.42 -17.77 -16.72
CA LYS A 128 0.45 -17.31 -17.84
C LYS A 128 -0.15 -16.13 -18.61
N ALA A 129 -1.42 -15.80 -18.38
CA ALA A 129 -2.14 -14.71 -19.04
C ALA A 129 -2.11 -13.40 -18.24
N ASP A 130 -1.60 -13.42 -17.00
CA ASP A 130 -1.71 -12.31 -16.07
C ASP A 130 -0.51 -11.36 -16.14
N ALA A 131 -0.80 -10.07 -16.08
CA ALA A 131 0.17 -8.99 -16.06
C ALA A 131 -0.21 -7.90 -15.05
N TRP A 132 0.79 -7.18 -14.56
CA TRP A 132 0.62 -5.91 -13.85
C TRP A 132 1.27 -4.81 -14.66
N ILE A 133 0.53 -3.78 -15.01
CA ILE A 133 0.99 -2.78 -15.96
C ILE A 133 1.81 -1.70 -15.25
N ASP A 134 3.12 -1.65 -15.53
CA ASP A 134 4.07 -0.66 -15.01
C ASP A 134 4.53 0.38 -16.06
N ASP A 135 3.92 0.34 -17.26
CA ASP A 135 4.19 1.29 -18.34
C ASP A 135 3.26 2.51 -18.24
N PRO A 136 3.79 3.69 -17.87
CA PRO A 136 2.98 4.87 -17.63
C PRO A 136 2.32 5.45 -18.90
N SER A 137 2.70 5.00 -20.10
CA SER A 137 2.06 5.39 -21.35
C SER A 137 0.73 4.67 -21.62
N ARG A 138 0.41 3.64 -20.83
CA ARG A 138 -0.78 2.82 -21.04
C ARG A 138 -1.97 3.31 -20.20
N PRO A 139 -3.20 3.21 -20.73
CA PRO A 139 -4.40 3.61 -20.00
C PRO A 139 -4.73 2.73 -18.79
N ASP A 140 -4.22 1.49 -18.79
CA ASP A 140 -4.33 0.52 -17.71
C ASP A 140 -3.11 0.51 -16.76
N TYR A 141 -2.31 1.60 -16.75
CA TYR A 141 -1.18 1.79 -15.85
C TYR A 141 -1.53 1.50 -14.38
N ASN A 142 -0.63 0.81 -13.69
CA ASN A 142 -0.74 0.35 -12.31
C ASN A 142 -2.01 -0.48 -12.03
N ARG A 143 -2.41 -1.31 -13.00
CA ARG A 143 -3.53 -2.23 -12.88
C ARG A 143 -3.14 -3.66 -13.20
N PHE A 144 -3.83 -4.58 -12.54
CA PHE A 144 -3.82 -5.99 -12.91
C PHE A 144 -4.68 -6.19 -14.16
N VAL A 145 -4.17 -6.95 -15.13
CA VAL A 145 -4.88 -7.33 -16.36
C VAL A 145 -4.64 -8.80 -16.69
N THR A 146 -5.62 -9.43 -17.35
CA THR A 146 -5.50 -10.77 -17.92
C THR A 146 -5.70 -10.68 -19.42
N ILE A 147 -4.77 -11.21 -20.23
CA ILE A 147 -4.91 -11.25 -21.68
C ILE A 147 -5.70 -12.46 -22.12
N ASP A 148 -6.45 -12.34 -23.23
CA ASP A 148 -7.34 -13.41 -23.73
C ASP A 148 -6.56 -14.57 -24.35
N ASP A 149 -5.47 -14.31 -25.08
CA ASP A 149 -4.65 -15.34 -25.73
C ASP A 149 -3.18 -15.30 -25.25
N PRO A 150 -2.83 -16.13 -24.24
CA PRO A 150 -1.45 -16.23 -23.77
C PRO A 150 -0.50 -16.96 -24.72
N LYS A 151 -1.01 -17.60 -25.80
CA LYS A 151 -0.17 -18.22 -26.83
C LYS A 151 0.36 -17.18 -27.82
N HIS A 152 -0.43 -16.13 -28.08
CA HIS A 152 -0.06 -15.01 -28.96
C HIS A 152 -0.16 -13.68 -28.18
N PRO A 153 0.68 -13.48 -27.14
CA PRO A 153 0.58 -12.31 -26.28
C PRO A 153 0.96 -11.04 -27.04
N PRO A 154 0.32 -9.89 -26.72
CA PRO A 154 0.70 -8.62 -27.30
C PRO A 154 2.15 -8.24 -26.93
N PRO A 155 2.85 -7.42 -27.75
CA PRO A 155 4.29 -7.11 -27.57
C PRO A 155 4.67 -6.59 -26.19
N TRP A 156 3.79 -5.82 -25.55
CA TRP A 156 4.02 -5.26 -24.21
C TRP A 156 4.01 -6.32 -23.09
N PHE A 157 3.26 -7.42 -23.25
CA PHE A 157 2.98 -8.41 -22.20
C PHE A 157 4.24 -9.03 -21.60
N ARG A 158 5.23 -9.34 -22.43
CA ARG A 158 6.48 -9.99 -21.99
C ARG A 158 7.18 -9.25 -20.85
N LYS A 159 7.11 -7.90 -20.85
CA LYS A 159 7.73 -7.05 -19.82
C LYS A 159 6.87 -6.92 -18.57
N GLN A 160 5.56 -7.10 -18.71
CA GLN A 160 4.54 -6.80 -17.69
C GLN A 160 3.96 -8.06 -17.02
N LYS A 161 4.27 -9.26 -17.53
CA LYS A 161 3.71 -10.52 -17.02
C LYS A 161 4.06 -10.73 -15.55
N MET A 162 3.11 -11.28 -14.77
CA MET A 162 3.30 -11.55 -13.35
C MET A 162 3.97 -12.90 -13.07
N ARG A 163 3.79 -13.90 -13.95
CA ARG A 163 4.36 -15.24 -13.75
C ARG A 163 5.80 -15.32 -14.28
N HIS A 164 6.76 -15.11 -13.39
CA HIS A 164 8.20 -15.15 -13.69
C HIS A 164 8.88 -16.48 -13.35
N ASN A 165 8.20 -17.40 -12.64
CA ASN A 165 8.76 -18.59 -12.00
C ASN A 165 9.88 -18.26 -10.99
N ASP A 166 9.83 -17.07 -10.41
CA ASP A 166 10.75 -16.59 -9.39
C ASP A 166 10.11 -16.82 -8.01
N PHE A 167 10.81 -17.54 -7.13
CA PHE A 167 10.30 -17.85 -5.79
C PHE A 167 9.91 -16.59 -5.00
N ALA A 168 10.60 -15.48 -5.22
CA ALA A 168 10.31 -14.22 -4.52
C ALA A 168 8.89 -13.70 -4.81
N TYR A 169 8.31 -14.06 -5.94
CA TYR A 169 6.98 -13.66 -6.36
C TYR A 169 5.91 -14.76 -6.18
N ARG A 170 6.27 -15.84 -5.49
CA ARG A 170 5.30 -16.88 -5.14
C ARG A 170 4.11 -16.32 -4.37
N TRP A 171 4.38 -15.37 -3.46
CA TRP A 171 3.39 -14.63 -2.68
C TRP A 171 3.60 -13.15 -2.89
N LEU A 172 2.60 -12.47 -3.45
CA LEU A 172 2.54 -11.02 -3.61
C LEU A 172 1.32 -10.51 -2.85
N VAL A 173 1.49 -9.64 -1.87
CA VAL A 173 0.38 -8.95 -1.21
C VAL A 173 0.38 -7.51 -1.69
N GLU A 174 -0.67 -7.10 -2.38
CA GLU A 174 -0.78 -5.77 -2.98
C GLU A 174 -0.80 -4.68 -1.91
N ILE A 175 0.09 -3.71 -2.04
CA ILE A 175 0.06 -2.44 -1.34
C ILE A 175 -0.58 -1.42 -2.30
N ARG A 176 -1.76 -0.92 -1.97
CA ARG A 176 -2.53 -0.02 -2.85
C ARG A 176 -1.94 1.39 -2.88
N HIS A 177 -0.71 1.45 -3.37
CA HIS A 177 -0.03 2.69 -3.70
C HIS A 177 -0.44 3.13 -5.10
N ASN A 178 -0.79 4.40 -5.27
CA ASN A 178 -1.15 5.01 -6.56
C ASN A 178 -2.22 4.20 -7.33
N SER A 179 -3.29 3.80 -6.65
CA SER A 179 -4.25 2.84 -7.21
C SER A 179 -5.61 3.43 -7.61
N ASP A 180 -6.10 4.50 -6.95
CA ASP A 180 -7.48 4.95 -7.08
C ASP A 180 -7.64 6.48 -7.17
N PRO A 181 -7.58 7.06 -8.38
CA PRO A 181 -7.13 6.51 -9.64
C PRO A 181 -5.60 6.48 -9.72
N PRO A 182 -5.00 5.60 -10.54
CA PRO A 182 -3.57 5.66 -10.81
C PRO A 182 -3.19 6.94 -11.55
N VAL A 183 -2.10 7.56 -11.12
CA VAL A 183 -1.49 8.72 -11.78
C VAL A 183 -0.22 8.25 -12.49
N PRO A 184 -0.10 8.42 -13.81
CA PRO A 184 1.08 8.01 -14.55
C PRO A 184 2.37 8.61 -13.99
N ASN A 185 3.45 7.83 -13.98
CA ASN A 185 4.77 8.18 -13.45
C ASN A 185 4.88 8.34 -11.93
N GLU A 186 3.84 8.16 -11.13
CA GLU A 186 3.92 8.24 -9.66
C GLU A 186 4.20 6.88 -8.99
N GLY A 187 4.68 5.90 -9.75
CA GLY A 187 5.06 4.58 -9.27
C GLY A 187 3.93 3.55 -9.36
N SER A 188 4.31 2.30 -9.59
CA SER A 188 3.41 1.17 -9.84
C SER A 188 3.94 -0.13 -9.25
N ALA A 189 3.12 -1.18 -9.25
CA ALA A 189 3.48 -2.55 -8.94
C ALA A 189 4.16 -2.71 -7.56
N ILE A 190 3.56 -2.16 -6.51
CA ILE A 190 4.09 -2.20 -5.14
C ILE A 190 3.42 -3.32 -4.34
N PHE A 191 4.25 -4.23 -3.82
CA PHE A 191 3.80 -5.42 -3.09
C PHE A 191 4.66 -5.69 -1.86
N PHE A 192 4.12 -6.48 -0.93
CA PHE A 192 4.95 -7.32 -0.08
C PHE A 192 5.28 -8.59 -0.86
N HIS A 193 6.55 -9.03 -0.78
CA HIS A 193 6.96 -10.31 -1.36
C HIS A 193 8.14 -10.94 -0.59
N ILE A 194 8.49 -12.18 -0.93
CA ILE A 194 9.60 -12.89 -0.31
C ILE A 194 10.92 -12.19 -0.68
N ARG A 195 11.79 -11.93 0.29
CA ARG A 195 13.09 -11.35 0.02
C ARG A 195 14.04 -12.37 -0.64
N ARG A 196 14.81 -11.94 -1.61
CA ARG A 196 15.78 -12.78 -2.30
C ARG A 196 17.08 -13.01 -1.52
N GLY A 197 17.31 -12.25 -0.46
CA GLY A 197 18.48 -12.33 0.40
C GLY A 197 18.56 -11.13 1.34
N VAL A 198 19.33 -11.29 2.43
CA VAL A 198 19.39 -10.30 3.53
C VAL A 198 19.94 -8.93 3.11
N GLN A 199 20.67 -8.85 1.99
CA GLN A 199 21.26 -7.63 1.44
C GLN A 199 20.77 -7.33 0.01
N ARG A 200 19.61 -7.89 -0.39
CA ARG A 200 19.04 -7.64 -1.72
C ARG A 200 17.77 -6.80 -1.63
N PRO A 201 17.90 -5.46 -1.68
CA PRO A 201 16.77 -4.54 -1.69
C PRO A 201 15.96 -4.65 -2.97
N THR A 202 14.83 -3.96 -3.03
CA THR A 202 13.89 -3.97 -4.13
C THR A 202 13.99 -2.73 -5.02
N SER A 203 13.11 -2.62 -6.00
CA SER A 203 12.89 -1.39 -6.77
C SER A 203 11.78 -0.49 -6.17
N GLY A 204 11.18 -0.91 -5.03
CA GLY A 204 10.10 -0.16 -4.37
C GLY A 204 9.22 -1.02 -3.47
N CYS A 205 9.18 -2.33 -3.65
CA CYS A 205 8.43 -3.27 -2.81
C CYS A 205 9.00 -3.36 -1.39
N THR A 206 8.22 -3.89 -0.46
CA THR A 206 8.65 -4.26 0.89
C THR A 206 8.82 -5.78 0.98
N THR A 207 9.97 -6.27 1.44
CA THR A 207 10.25 -7.71 1.46
C THR A 207 10.67 -8.22 2.82
N MET A 208 10.35 -9.49 3.08
CA MET A 208 10.66 -10.19 4.31
C MET A 208 10.97 -11.67 4.06
N ALA A 209 11.41 -12.39 5.07
CA ALA A 209 11.56 -13.85 4.99
C ALA A 209 10.21 -14.52 4.65
N GLU A 210 10.23 -15.62 3.88
CA GLU A 210 9.01 -16.31 3.45
C GLU A 210 8.10 -16.68 4.63
N GLY A 211 8.66 -17.23 5.70
CA GLY A 211 7.89 -17.61 6.88
C GLY A 211 7.16 -16.42 7.54
N GLU A 212 7.75 -15.22 7.52
CA GLU A 212 7.12 -14.00 8.04
C GLU A 212 5.98 -13.52 7.12
N LEU A 213 6.20 -13.57 5.81
CA LEU A 213 5.16 -13.23 4.84
C LEU A 213 3.98 -14.18 4.93
N VAL A 214 4.21 -15.48 5.06
CA VAL A 214 3.17 -16.49 5.25
C VAL A 214 2.41 -16.26 6.58
N ARG A 215 3.11 -15.92 7.69
CA ARG A 215 2.45 -15.55 8.95
C ARG A 215 1.58 -14.31 8.80
N MET A 216 2.03 -13.31 8.03
CA MET A 216 1.24 -12.12 7.73
C MET A 216 0.00 -12.47 6.89
N ILE A 217 0.14 -13.27 5.84
CA ILE A 217 -0.98 -13.73 4.99
C ILE A 217 -2.03 -14.48 5.83
N LYS A 218 -1.61 -15.35 6.73
CA LYS A 218 -2.52 -16.08 7.63
C LYS A 218 -3.26 -15.17 8.62
N TRP A 219 -2.65 -14.07 9.01
CA TRP A 219 -3.22 -13.10 9.94
C TRP A 219 -4.19 -12.12 9.26
N LEU A 220 -3.99 -11.76 8.00
CA LEU A 220 -4.84 -10.82 7.27
C LEU A 220 -6.31 -11.29 7.20
N ARG A 221 -7.23 -10.34 7.43
CA ARG A 221 -8.69 -10.52 7.32
C ARG A 221 -9.29 -9.34 6.57
N ALA A 222 -10.07 -9.60 5.52
CA ALA A 222 -10.67 -8.55 4.70
C ALA A 222 -11.71 -7.70 5.46
N ASP A 223 -12.48 -8.34 6.34
CA ASP A 223 -13.46 -7.69 7.21
C ASP A 223 -12.84 -6.79 8.29
N ARG A 224 -11.53 -6.92 8.54
CA ARG A 224 -10.74 -6.08 9.44
C ARG A 224 -10.10 -4.87 8.76
N VAL A 225 -10.36 -4.68 7.46
CA VAL A 225 -9.90 -3.53 6.66
C VAL A 225 -8.40 -3.21 6.86
N PRO A 226 -7.49 -4.14 6.54
CA PRO A 226 -6.08 -3.98 6.84
C PRO A 226 -5.46 -2.78 6.11
N CYS A 227 -4.58 -2.05 6.82
CA CYS A 227 -3.78 -0.97 6.28
C CYS A 227 -2.28 -1.21 6.51
N TYR A 228 -1.47 -0.54 5.71
CA TYR A 228 -0.02 -0.52 5.80
C TYR A 228 0.49 0.90 6.00
N VAL A 229 1.43 1.06 6.91
CA VAL A 229 2.17 2.31 7.16
C VAL A 229 3.66 2.04 6.93
N LEU A 230 4.31 2.89 6.15
CA LEU A 230 5.76 2.91 6.02
C LEU A 230 6.26 4.34 6.21
N LEU A 231 7.09 4.56 7.22
CA LEU A 231 7.65 5.87 7.53
C LEU A 231 9.09 5.76 8.06
N PRO A 232 9.93 6.78 7.86
CA PRO A 232 11.13 6.96 8.66
C PRO A 232 10.77 7.19 10.14
N VAL A 233 11.62 6.75 11.06
CA VAL A 233 11.35 6.81 12.50
C VAL A 233 11.05 8.23 13.01
N ALA A 234 11.75 9.24 12.50
CA ALA A 234 11.51 10.63 12.89
C ALA A 234 10.11 11.10 12.47
N VAL A 235 9.71 10.80 11.22
CA VAL A 235 8.40 11.12 10.68
C VAL A 235 7.29 10.35 11.40
N TYR A 236 7.53 9.07 11.70
CA TYR A 236 6.58 8.26 12.47
C TYR A 236 6.25 8.91 13.82
N ARG A 237 7.29 9.35 14.56
CA ARG A 237 7.10 10.03 15.85
C ARG A 237 6.31 11.33 15.73
N GLU A 238 6.58 12.12 14.69
CA GLU A 238 5.85 13.35 14.39
C GLU A 238 4.38 13.10 14.06
N LYS A 239 4.11 12.11 13.22
CA LYS A 239 2.77 11.86 12.67
C LYS A 239 1.91 10.94 13.54
N ALA A 240 2.48 10.24 14.53
CA ALA A 240 1.79 9.17 15.25
C ALA A 240 0.42 9.59 15.81
N ALA A 241 0.35 10.73 16.50
CA ALA A 241 -0.90 11.23 17.06
C ALA A 241 -1.88 11.70 15.98
N VAL A 242 -1.42 12.51 15.02
CA VAL A 242 -2.26 13.12 13.97
C VAL A 242 -2.80 12.07 13.00
N TRP A 243 -2.02 11.03 12.72
CA TRP A 243 -2.41 9.95 11.82
C TRP A 243 -3.05 8.75 12.55
N HIS A 244 -3.30 8.84 13.85
CA HIS A 244 -3.91 7.78 14.68
C HIS A 244 -3.14 6.45 14.61
N LEU A 245 -1.80 6.53 14.58
CA LEU A 245 -0.91 5.37 14.57
C LEU A 245 -0.75 4.79 15.99
N PRO A 246 -0.22 3.55 16.12
CA PRO A 246 0.26 3.05 17.41
C PRO A 246 1.26 4.02 18.03
N ALA A 247 1.19 4.18 19.36
CA ALA A 247 2.16 5.02 20.07
C ALA A 247 3.60 4.55 19.79
N PRO A 248 4.57 5.46 19.61
CA PRO A 248 5.94 5.09 19.23
C PRO A 248 6.60 4.08 20.18
N GLU A 249 6.22 4.09 21.44
CA GLU A 249 6.71 3.19 22.50
C GLU A 249 6.28 1.74 22.30
N LEU A 250 5.21 1.50 21.52
CA LEU A 250 4.74 0.17 21.16
C LEU A 250 5.57 -0.47 20.04
N ILE A 251 6.35 0.34 19.31
CA ILE A 251 7.25 -0.14 18.26
C ILE A 251 8.53 -0.64 18.92
N LYS A 252 8.65 -1.94 19.03
CA LYS A 252 9.84 -2.56 19.61
C LYS A 252 11.04 -2.42 18.67
N PRO A 253 12.27 -2.23 19.18
CA PRO A 253 13.46 -2.38 18.34
C PRO A 253 13.56 -3.83 17.86
N ALA A 254 14.16 -4.07 16.69
CA ALA A 254 14.47 -5.44 16.27
C ALA A 254 15.33 -6.12 17.35
N GLY A 255 14.89 -7.27 17.84
CA GLY A 255 15.72 -8.07 18.74
C GLY A 255 17.06 -8.36 18.07
N LYS A 256 18.15 -8.29 18.83
CA LYS A 256 19.47 -8.74 18.35
C LYS A 256 19.32 -10.25 18.11
N SER A 257 19.27 -10.64 16.84
CA SER A 257 19.37 -12.03 16.38
C SER A 257 20.82 -12.49 16.42
#